data_a6ebedf97f108edcb7d536432d9c5b80
#
_entry.id   a6ebedf97f108edcb7d536432d9c5b80
#
_cell.length_a   1.000
_cell.length_b   1.000
_cell.length_c   1.000
_cell.angle_alpha   90.00
_cell.angle_beta   90.00
_cell.angle_gamma   90.00
#
_symmetry.space_group_name_H-M   'P 1'
#
loop_
_entity.id
_entity.type
_entity.pdbx_description
1 polymer ?
#
loop_
_entity_poly.entity_id
_entity_poly.type
_entity_poly.pdbx_seq_one_letter_code
_entity_poly.pdbx_strand_id
1 'polypeptide(L)'
;MLGRVNYERENFKDAARYFQQLAEAHDRSPLRDEALKLAIIAKNNSTGGPQYDGREMAEAMRLINGAKATSPSLSREQDGKFLDQQALMVRYQQAEKDFGTAEFYRRTGHPGAAWFYYELVQRRYAGIKPFAEQAVARQAELKGELDEMKNPTTLSSTRRIWKEYVLGHQMPAVKDKPEGPGIKDLPEPRPEAVPAAATAVPADIRPR
;
A
#
# COMPACT_ATOMS: atom_id res chain seq x y z
N MET A 1 1.13 23.21 21.02
CA MET A 1 0.88 24.32 20.06
C MET A 1 1.23 23.96 18.61
N LEU A 2 2.41 23.44 18.28
CA LEU A 2 2.83 23.15 16.90
C LEU A 2 1.90 22.19 16.13
N GLY A 3 1.40 21.13 16.76
CA GLY A 3 0.48 20.20 16.12
C GLY A 3 -0.81 20.87 15.63
N ARG A 4 -1.38 21.73 16.46
CA ARG A 4 -2.61 22.47 16.12
C ARG A 4 -2.39 23.46 14.97
N VAL A 5 -1.31 24.21 15.01
CA VAL A 5 -0.97 25.18 13.95
C VAL A 5 -0.76 24.47 12.61
N ASN A 6 -0.09 23.31 12.60
CA ASN A 6 0.09 22.51 11.38
C ASN A 6 -1.26 21.95 10.89
N TYR A 7 -2.13 21.50 11.80
CA TYR A 7 -3.45 21.02 11.44
C TYR A 7 -4.32 22.12 10.79
N GLU A 8 -4.31 23.32 11.35
CA GLU A 8 -5.02 24.49 10.81
C GLU A 8 -4.47 24.95 9.44
N ARG A 9 -3.20 24.65 9.16
CA ARG A 9 -2.55 24.88 7.87
C ARG A 9 -2.68 23.70 6.89
N GLU A 10 -3.48 22.72 7.22
CA GLU A 10 -3.67 21.49 6.43
C GLU A 10 -2.40 20.64 6.25
N ASN A 11 -1.33 20.94 6.99
CA ASN A 11 -0.12 20.12 7.04
C ASN A 11 -0.36 18.89 7.94
N PHE A 12 -1.31 18.06 7.56
CA PHE A 12 -1.81 16.94 8.38
C PHE A 12 -0.72 15.94 8.75
N LYS A 13 0.25 15.71 7.88
CA LYS A 13 1.36 14.80 8.15
C LYS A 13 2.25 15.27 9.31
N ASP A 14 2.62 16.56 9.30
CA ASP A 14 3.39 17.16 10.38
C ASP A 14 2.55 17.30 11.65
N ALA A 15 1.29 17.66 11.54
CA ALA A 15 0.37 17.72 12.67
C ALA A 15 0.28 16.36 13.37
N ALA A 16 0.09 15.25 12.64
CA ALA A 16 0.06 13.91 13.18
C ALA A 16 1.35 13.57 13.93
N ARG A 17 2.50 13.89 13.34
CA ARG A 17 3.80 13.66 13.98
C ARG A 17 3.95 14.42 15.31
N TYR A 18 3.58 15.69 15.35
CA TYR A 18 3.67 16.48 16.58
C TYR A 18 2.72 15.98 17.67
N PHE A 19 1.51 15.55 17.33
CA PHE A 19 0.58 14.97 18.29
C PHE A 19 1.06 13.61 18.81
N GLN A 20 1.67 12.77 17.96
CA GLN A 20 2.29 11.51 18.39
C GLN A 20 3.44 11.75 19.36
N GLN A 21 4.36 12.65 19.01
CA GLN A 21 5.48 13.03 19.88
C GLN A 21 5.00 13.55 21.24
N LEU A 22 3.92 14.34 21.26
CA LEU A 22 3.33 14.82 22.51
C LEU A 22 2.81 13.66 23.36
N ALA A 23 2.11 12.71 22.74
CA ALA A 23 1.56 11.55 23.44
C ALA A 23 2.65 10.60 23.99
N GLU A 24 3.76 10.47 23.25
CA GLU A 24 4.91 9.66 23.65
C GLU A 24 5.75 10.31 24.75
N ALA A 25 5.99 11.62 24.63
CA ALA A 25 6.78 12.37 25.63
C ALA A 25 6.06 12.52 26.98
N HIS A 26 4.74 12.45 26.99
CA HIS A 26 3.92 12.69 28.17
C HIS A 26 2.93 11.54 28.41
N ASP A 27 3.45 10.32 28.55
CA ASP A 27 2.67 9.08 28.67
C ASP A 27 1.71 9.04 29.87
N ARG A 28 2.00 9.78 30.94
CA ARG A 28 1.18 9.89 32.15
C ARG A 28 0.27 11.11 32.19
N SER A 29 0.30 11.94 31.16
CA SER A 29 -0.52 13.14 31.09
C SER A 29 -1.98 12.80 30.79
N PRO A 30 -2.97 13.48 31.42
CA PRO A 30 -4.38 13.34 31.07
C PRO A 30 -4.67 13.77 29.63
N LEU A 31 -3.79 14.56 29.00
CA LEU A 31 -3.91 15.01 27.60
C LEU A 31 -3.37 14.00 26.58
N ARG A 32 -2.76 12.90 27.04
CA ARG A 32 -2.18 11.87 26.17
C ARG A 32 -3.21 11.27 25.21
N ASP A 33 -4.36 10.90 25.74
CA ASP A 33 -5.41 10.26 24.96
C ASP A 33 -6.04 11.21 23.95
N GLU A 34 -6.19 12.48 24.31
CA GLU A 34 -6.63 13.52 23.38
C GLU A 34 -5.59 13.76 22.28
N ALA A 35 -4.31 13.80 22.61
CA ALA A 35 -3.24 13.90 21.63
C ALA A 35 -3.22 12.71 20.67
N LEU A 36 -3.46 11.48 21.15
CA LEU A 36 -3.59 10.30 20.29
C LEU A 36 -4.79 10.40 19.35
N LYS A 37 -5.95 10.86 19.83
CA LYS A 37 -7.12 11.08 18.95
C LYS A 37 -6.83 12.10 17.86
N LEU A 38 -6.21 13.22 18.21
CA LEU A 38 -5.84 14.27 17.24
C LEU A 38 -4.78 13.76 16.25
N ALA A 39 -3.82 12.94 16.72
CA ALA A 39 -2.83 12.30 15.85
C ALA A 39 -3.50 11.38 14.82
N ILE A 40 -4.49 10.58 15.25
CA ILE A 40 -5.24 9.67 14.37
C ILE A 40 -6.04 10.45 13.34
N ILE A 41 -6.76 11.51 13.76
CA ILE A 41 -7.52 12.37 12.83
C ILE A 41 -6.59 13.01 11.80
N ALA A 42 -5.49 13.62 12.26
CA ALA A 42 -4.52 14.24 11.38
C ALA A 42 -3.89 13.20 10.42
N LYS A 43 -3.57 12.00 10.91
CA LYS A 43 -3.02 10.93 10.07
C LYS A 43 -4.01 10.46 9.01
N ASN A 44 -5.28 10.30 9.36
CA ASN A 44 -6.31 9.94 8.38
C ASN A 44 -6.51 11.03 7.32
N ASN A 45 -6.47 12.30 7.71
CA ASN A 45 -6.56 13.41 6.77
C ASN A 45 -5.32 13.52 5.86
N SER A 46 -4.17 13.00 6.33
CA SER A 46 -2.92 12.98 5.54
C SER A 46 -2.87 11.92 4.45
N THR A 47 -3.83 10.98 4.42
CA THR A 47 -3.80 9.85 3.46
C THR A 47 -4.01 10.28 2.01
N GLY A 48 -4.58 11.46 1.76
CA GLY A 48 -4.80 12.00 0.41
C GLY A 48 -5.78 11.20 -0.45
N GLY A 49 -6.45 10.19 0.10
CA GLY A 49 -7.44 9.36 -0.58
C GLY A 49 -6.88 8.08 -1.22
N PRO A 50 -7.74 7.31 -1.93
CA PRO A 50 -7.41 5.96 -2.42
C PRO A 50 -6.35 5.92 -3.52
N GLN A 51 -6.14 7.03 -4.23
CA GLN A 51 -5.17 7.12 -5.32
C GLN A 51 -3.71 7.25 -4.82
N TYR A 52 -3.54 7.59 -3.53
CA TYR A 52 -2.24 7.84 -2.94
C TYR A 52 -1.59 6.59 -2.33
N ASP A 53 -0.41 6.77 -1.76
CA ASP A 53 0.41 5.69 -1.22
C ASP A 53 -0.31 4.92 -0.09
N GLY A 54 -0.45 3.62 -0.26
CA GLY A 54 -1.01 2.72 0.74
C GLY A 54 -0.22 2.65 2.05
N ARG A 55 1.01 3.17 2.06
CA ARG A 55 1.85 3.26 3.24
C ARG A 55 1.24 4.17 4.30
N GLU A 56 0.76 5.35 3.91
CA GLU A 56 0.11 6.28 4.85
C GLU A 56 -1.14 5.65 5.49
N MET A 57 -1.93 4.92 4.71
CA MET A 57 -3.09 4.18 5.24
C MET A 57 -2.67 3.06 6.20
N ALA A 58 -1.58 2.34 5.91
CA ALA A 58 -1.05 1.31 6.80
C ALA A 58 -0.52 1.90 8.11
N GLU A 59 0.13 3.05 8.05
CA GLU A 59 0.60 3.78 9.23
C GLU A 59 -0.58 4.30 10.08
N ALA A 60 -1.63 4.83 9.45
CA ALA A 60 -2.86 5.22 10.15
C ALA A 60 -3.48 4.04 10.90
N MET A 61 -3.58 2.87 10.25
CA MET A 61 -4.11 1.68 10.88
C MET A 61 -3.23 1.19 12.05
N ARG A 62 -1.90 1.26 11.92
CA ARG A 62 -0.98 0.93 13.03
C ARG A 62 -1.17 1.85 14.21
N LEU A 63 -1.33 3.15 13.97
CA LEU A 63 -1.56 4.13 15.02
C LEU A 63 -2.87 3.88 15.76
N ILE A 64 -3.96 3.57 15.04
CA ILE A 64 -5.26 3.24 15.63
C ILE A 64 -5.16 1.97 16.49
N ASN A 65 -4.54 0.91 15.96
CA ASN A 65 -4.37 -0.34 16.70
C ASN A 65 -3.44 -0.15 17.92
N GLY A 66 -2.39 0.64 17.78
CA GLY A 66 -1.51 1.00 18.89
C GLY A 66 -2.25 1.76 19.99
N ALA A 67 -3.08 2.74 19.62
CA ALA A 67 -3.90 3.49 20.58
C ALA A 67 -4.87 2.58 21.34
N LYS A 68 -5.53 1.64 20.64
CA LYS A 68 -6.40 0.64 21.27
C LYS A 68 -5.67 -0.26 22.27
N ALA A 69 -4.44 -0.65 21.96
CA ALA A 69 -3.65 -1.54 22.78
C ALA A 69 -3.03 -0.83 24.02
N THR A 70 -2.62 0.43 23.85
CA THR A 70 -1.84 1.15 24.88
C THR A 70 -2.68 2.05 25.78
N SER A 71 -3.91 2.39 25.39
CA SER A 71 -4.79 3.30 26.13
C SER A 71 -6.12 2.63 26.45
N PRO A 72 -6.25 2.00 27.63
CA PRO A 72 -7.51 1.37 28.04
C PRO A 72 -8.69 2.35 28.11
N SER A 73 -8.43 3.63 28.38
CA SER A 73 -9.42 4.70 28.35
C SER A 73 -10.02 4.90 26.97
N LEU A 74 -9.20 4.83 25.91
CA LEU A 74 -9.65 4.94 24.52
C LEU A 74 -10.39 3.69 24.01
N SER A 75 -10.32 2.58 24.74
CA SER A 75 -11.07 1.36 24.44
C SER A 75 -12.47 1.34 25.06
N ARG A 76 -12.82 2.35 25.89
CA ARG A 76 -14.15 2.48 26.47
C ARG A 76 -15.19 2.83 25.41
N GLU A 77 -16.46 2.60 25.74
CA GLU A 77 -17.56 2.57 24.79
C GLU A 77 -17.64 3.79 23.83
N GLN A 78 -17.47 5.01 24.31
CA GLN A 78 -17.55 6.21 23.46
C GLN A 78 -16.29 6.38 22.59
N ASP A 79 -15.12 6.23 23.19
CA ASP A 79 -13.84 6.41 22.50
C ASP A 79 -13.50 5.21 21.63
N GLY A 80 -13.92 4.00 22.02
CA GLY A 80 -13.83 2.80 21.22
C GLY A 80 -14.61 2.92 19.91
N LYS A 81 -15.83 3.47 19.95
CA LYS A 81 -16.63 3.76 18.74
C LYS A 81 -15.93 4.76 17.81
N PHE A 82 -15.29 5.79 18.39
CA PHE A 82 -14.52 6.74 17.60
C PHE A 82 -13.35 6.04 16.88
N LEU A 83 -12.56 5.23 17.59
CA LEU A 83 -11.44 4.50 16.97
C LEU A 83 -11.91 3.50 15.92
N ASP A 84 -13.06 2.84 16.13
CA ASP A 84 -13.66 1.95 15.14
C ASP A 84 -14.11 2.69 13.89
N GLN A 85 -14.69 3.87 14.04
CA GLN A 85 -15.04 4.75 12.92
C GLN A 85 -13.81 5.18 12.13
N GLN A 86 -12.73 5.58 12.82
CA GLN A 86 -11.49 5.96 12.16
C GLN A 86 -10.87 4.76 11.41
N ALA A 87 -10.87 3.58 12.02
CA ALA A 87 -10.40 2.37 11.37
C ALA A 87 -11.26 1.99 10.14
N LEU A 88 -12.58 2.19 10.23
CA LEU A 88 -13.49 1.95 9.12
C LEU A 88 -13.21 2.89 7.94
N MET A 89 -12.94 4.17 8.20
CA MET A 89 -12.56 5.14 7.16
C MET A 89 -11.29 4.70 6.40
N VAL A 90 -10.25 4.28 7.13
CA VAL A 90 -9.01 3.79 6.51
C VAL A 90 -9.28 2.53 5.69
N ARG A 91 -10.04 1.57 6.23
CA ARG A 91 -10.41 0.35 5.50
C ARG A 91 -11.24 0.63 4.26
N TYR A 92 -12.12 1.62 4.32
CA TYR A 92 -12.92 2.04 3.17
C TYR A 92 -12.02 2.54 2.04
N GLN A 93 -11.06 3.43 2.33
CA GLN A 93 -10.08 3.93 1.36
C GLN A 93 -9.20 2.81 0.79
N GLN A 94 -8.79 1.85 1.61
CA GLN A 94 -8.03 0.68 1.16
C GLN A 94 -8.86 -0.22 0.23
N ALA A 95 -10.14 -0.45 0.57
CA ALA A 95 -11.05 -1.23 -0.27
C ALA A 95 -11.30 -0.54 -1.62
N GLU A 96 -11.50 0.77 -1.62
CA GLU A 96 -11.65 1.57 -2.83
C GLU A 96 -10.41 1.50 -3.73
N LYS A 97 -9.22 1.58 -3.14
CA LYS A 97 -7.95 1.44 -3.86
C LYS A 97 -7.80 0.06 -4.50
N ASP A 98 -8.00 -1.00 -3.72
CA ASP A 98 -7.84 -2.37 -4.22
C ASP A 98 -8.90 -2.70 -5.28
N PHE A 99 -10.14 -2.21 -5.09
CA PHE A 99 -11.20 -2.33 -6.09
C PHE A 99 -10.88 -1.54 -7.36
N GLY A 100 -10.37 -0.30 -7.24
CA GLY A 100 -9.92 0.50 -8.37
C GLY A 100 -8.80 -0.18 -9.16
N THR A 101 -7.89 -0.88 -8.47
CA THR A 101 -6.84 -1.70 -9.10
C THR A 101 -7.46 -2.87 -9.88
N ALA A 102 -8.46 -3.55 -9.33
CA ALA A 102 -9.20 -4.60 -10.04
C ALA A 102 -9.87 -4.07 -11.32
N GLU A 103 -10.55 -2.92 -11.22
CA GLU A 103 -11.20 -2.26 -12.35
C GLU A 103 -10.20 -1.81 -13.43
N PHE A 104 -9.01 -1.37 -13.02
CA PHE A 104 -7.92 -1.06 -13.95
C PHE A 104 -7.51 -2.30 -14.75
N TYR A 105 -7.25 -3.42 -14.09
CA TYR A 105 -6.88 -4.68 -14.77
C TYR A 105 -8.00 -5.21 -15.66
N ARG A 106 -9.27 -5.08 -15.23
CA ARG A 106 -10.42 -5.44 -16.07
C ARG A 106 -10.45 -4.63 -17.37
N ARG A 107 -10.28 -3.31 -17.28
CA ARG A 107 -10.31 -2.41 -18.45
C ARG A 107 -9.10 -2.59 -19.37
N THR A 108 -7.99 -3.03 -18.84
CA THR A 108 -6.77 -3.26 -19.64
C THR A 108 -6.67 -4.67 -20.22
N GLY A 109 -7.73 -5.48 -20.13
CA GLY A 109 -7.78 -6.81 -20.74
C GLY A 109 -6.97 -7.88 -19.98
N HIS A 110 -6.81 -7.72 -18.67
CA HIS A 110 -6.13 -8.69 -17.81
C HIS A 110 -7.12 -9.35 -16.83
N PRO A 111 -8.06 -10.18 -17.32
CA PRO A 111 -9.15 -10.70 -16.50
C PRO A 111 -8.68 -11.57 -15.32
N GLY A 112 -7.57 -12.30 -15.47
CA GLY A 112 -7.00 -13.10 -14.39
C GLY A 112 -6.49 -12.24 -13.23
N ALA A 113 -5.82 -11.11 -13.51
CA ALA A 113 -5.38 -10.17 -12.50
C ALA A 113 -6.57 -9.46 -11.86
N ALA A 114 -7.54 -9.02 -12.66
CA ALA A 114 -8.77 -8.41 -12.17
C ALA A 114 -9.51 -9.34 -11.20
N TRP A 115 -9.67 -10.59 -11.58
CA TRP A 115 -10.32 -11.62 -10.76
C TRP A 115 -9.62 -11.79 -9.41
N PHE A 116 -8.29 -11.84 -9.40
CA PHE A 116 -7.50 -11.93 -8.18
C PHE A 116 -7.72 -10.73 -7.24
N TYR A 117 -7.72 -9.50 -7.78
CA TYR A 117 -7.95 -8.31 -6.97
C TYR A 117 -9.39 -8.22 -6.45
N TYR A 118 -10.41 -8.63 -7.22
CA TYR A 118 -11.78 -8.73 -6.71
C TYR A 118 -11.89 -9.75 -5.58
N GLU A 119 -11.23 -10.90 -5.68
CA GLU A 119 -11.19 -11.89 -4.60
C GLU A 119 -10.51 -11.33 -3.34
N LEU A 120 -9.44 -10.58 -3.52
CA LEU A 120 -8.74 -9.90 -2.42
C LEU A 120 -9.66 -8.89 -1.72
N VAL A 121 -10.43 -8.11 -2.48
CA VAL A 121 -11.41 -7.16 -1.94
C VAL A 121 -12.50 -7.90 -1.15
N GLN A 122 -13.04 -8.99 -1.66
CA GLN A 122 -14.05 -9.78 -0.96
C GLN A 122 -13.53 -10.36 0.36
N ARG A 123 -12.31 -10.91 0.36
CA ARG A 123 -11.72 -11.52 1.56
C ARG A 123 -11.33 -10.50 2.62
N ARG A 124 -10.69 -9.40 2.22
CA ARG A 124 -10.18 -8.41 3.17
C ARG A 124 -11.22 -7.44 3.68
N TYR A 125 -12.21 -7.11 2.84
CA TYR A 125 -13.16 -6.03 3.08
C TYR A 125 -14.62 -6.51 3.05
N ALA A 126 -14.88 -7.74 3.47
CA ALA A 126 -16.24 -8.34 3.50
C ALA A 126 -17.28 -7.47 4.20
N GLY A 127 -16.87 -6.68 5.22
CA GLY A 127 -17.75 -5.76 5.95
C GLY A 127 -18.00 -4.42 5.23
N ILE A 128 -17.31 -4.13 4.12
CA ILE A 128 -17.46 -2.88 3.36
C ILE A 128 -18.31 -3.16 2.13
N LYS A 129 -19.63 -3.20 2.36
CA LYS A 129 -20.62 -3.65 1.39
C LYS A 129 -20.49 -3.09 -0.03
N PRO A 130 -20.31 -1.77 -0.29
CA PRO A 130 -20.26 -1.28 -1.65
C PRO A 130 -19.21 -1.99 -2.51
N PHE A 131 -18.02 -2.17 -2.00
CA PHE A 131 -16.92 -2.76 -2.76
C PHE A 131 -16.96 -4.29 -2.76
N ALA A 132 -17.31 -4.92 -1.62
CA ALA A 132 -17.42 -6.37 -1.54
C ALA A 132 -18.52 -6.91 -2.45
N GLU A 133 -19.71 -6.30 -2.45
CA GLU A 133 -20.84 -6.72 -3.28
C GLU A 133 -20.53 -6.49 -4.77
N GLN A 134 -19.96 -5.35 -5.12
CA GLN A 134 -19.54 -5.08 -6.50
C GLN A 134 -18.46 -6.04 -6.97
N ALA A 135 -17.50 -6.37 -6.12
CA ALA A 135 -16.44 -7.32 -6.45
C ALA A 135 -16.99 -8.72 -6.74
N VAL A 136 -18.00 -9.18 -5.98
CA VAL A 136 -18.69 -10.44 -6.26
C VAL A 136 -19.37 -10.41 -7.64
N ALA A 137 -20.11 -9.34 -7.93
CA ALA A 137 -20.80 -9.18 -9.22
C ALA A 137 -19.80 -9.16 -10.39
N ARG A 138 -18.72 -8.37 -10.27
CA ARG A 138 -17.67 -8.30 -11.29
C ARG A 138 -16.91 -9.60 -11.48
N GLN A 139 -16.68 -10.35 -10.41
CA GLN A 139 -16.05 -11.68 -10.50
C GLN A 139 -16.94 -12.68 -11.24
N ALA A 140 -18.26 -12.62 -11.02
CA ALA A 140 -19.20 -13.48 -11.74
C ALA A 140 -19.21 -13.18 -13.26
N GLU A 141 -19.13 -11.90 -13.64
CA GLU A 141 -19.03 -11.48 -15.05
C GLU A 141 -17.74 -12.02 -15.70
N LEU A 142 -16.60 -11.91 -15.00
CA LEU A 142 -15.29 -12.37 -15.50
C LEU A 142 -15.15 -13.88 -15.57
N LYS A 143 -15.96 -14.63 -14.83
CA LYS A 143 -15.87 -16.09 -14.81
C LYS A 143 -16.10 -16.69 -16.21
N GLY A 144 -17.06 -16.16 -16.97
CA GLY A 144 -17.29 -16.57 -18.34
C GLY A 144 -16.06 -16.38 -19.23
N GLU A 145 -15.45 -15.19 -19.18
CA GLU A 145 -14.24 -14.86 -19.94
C GLU A 145 -13.06 -15.77 -19.57
N LEU A 146 -12.88 -16.05 -18.27
CA LEU A 146 -11.81 -16.91 -17.78
C LEU A 146 -12.01 -18.38 -18.16
N ASP A 147 -13.25 -18.87 -18.14
CA ASP A 147 -13.57 -20.24 -18.54
C ASP A 147 -13.37 -20.41 -20.05
N GLU A 148 -13.72 -19.42 -20.86
CA GLU A 148 -13.39 -19.38 -22.28
C GLU A 148 -11.86 -19.40 -22.55
N MET A 149 -11.08 -18.70 -21.74
CA MET A 149 -9.62 -18.70 -21.81
C MET A 149 -9.01 -20.06 -21.43
N LYS A 150 -9.60 -20.76 -20.47
CA LYS A 150 -9.13 -22.09 -20.00
C LYS A 150 -9.51 -23.20 -20.97
N ASN A 151 -10.67 -23.11 -21.62
CA ASN A 151 -11.17 -24.12 -22.55
C ASN A 151 -10.90 -23.74 -24.00
N PRO A 152 -9.97 -24.43 -24.71
CA PRO A 152 -9.56 -24.09 -26.08
C PRO A 152 -10.57 -24.44 -27.17
N THR A 153 -11.78 -24.85 -26.84
CA THR A 153 -12.78 -25.36 -27.80
C THR A 153 -13.56 -24.27 -28.53
N THR A 154 -13.63 -23.07 -27.98
CA THR A 154 -14.23 -21.91 -28.65
C THR A 154 -13.11 -21.00 -29.18
N LEU A 155 -12.80 -21.15 -30.44
CA LEU A 155 -11.84 -20.33 -31.17
C LEU A 155 -12.36 -18.90 -31.34
N SER A 156 -12.16 -18.05 -30.36
CA SER A 156 -12.20 -16.62 -30.61
C SER A 156 -11.00 -16.25 -31.49
N SER A 157 -11.18 -15.28 -32.38
CA SER A 157 -10.15 -14.85 -33.35
C SER A 157 -8.81 -14.49 -32.70
N THR A 158 -8.81 -13.96 -31.51
CA THR A 158 -7.61 -13.63 -30.69
C THR A 158 -6.83 -14.84 -30.25
N ARG A 159 -7.51 -15.95 -29.97
CA ARG A 159 -6.87 -17.21 -29.55
C ARG A 159 -6.26 -17.93 -30.71
N ARG A 160 -6.84 -17.80 -31.91
CA ARG A 160 -6.26 -18.31 -33.17
C ARG A 160 -4.94 -17.62 -33.45
N ILE A 161 -4.89 -16.29 -33.28
CA ILE A 161 -3.68 -15.49 -33.44
C ILE A 161 -2.63 -15.87 -32.40
N TRP A 162 -3.03 -16.09 -31.14
CA TRP A 162 -2.10 -16.45 -30.07
C TRP A 162 -1.52 -17.85 -30.29
N LYS A 163 -2.35 -18.82 -30.68
CA LYS A 163 -1.91 -20.20 -30.98
C LYS A 163 -1.04 -20.25 -32.24
N GLU A 164 -1.35 -19.47 -33.24
CA GLU A 164 -0.60 -19.38 -34.48
C GLU A 164 0.72 -18.64 -34.31
N TYR A 165 0.74 -17.57 -33.49
CA TYR A 165 1.92 -16.73 -33.28
C TYR A 165 2.87 -17.26 -32.20
N VAL A 166 2.38 -17.91 -31.14
CA VAL A 166 3.19 -18.39 -30.00
C VAL A 166 3.51 -19.87 -30.12
N LEU A 167 2.58 -20.68 -30.62
CA LEU A 167 2.78 -22.13 -30.79
C LEU A 167 3.15 -22.55 -32.19
N GLY A 168 2.77 -21.75 -33.23
CA GLY A 168 3.12 -22.00 -34.62
C GLY A 168 4.52 -21.54 -35.00
N HIS A 169 5.06 -20.52 -34.31
CA HIS A 169 6.49 -20.26 -34.31
C HIS A 169 7.13 -21.22 -33.31
N GLN A 170 7.52 -22.38 -33.78
CA GLN A 170 8.63 -23.07 -33.16
C GLN A 170 9.75 -22.02 -33.09
N MET A 171 10.00 -21.49 -31.90
CA MET A 171 11.22 -20.75 -31.67
C MET A 171 12.33 -21.61 -32.25
N PRO A 172 13.10 -21.13 -33.23
CA PRO A 172 14.22 -21.89 -33.73
C PRO A 172 14.98 -22.33 -32.50
N ALA A 173 15.19 -23.67 -32.38
CA ALA A 173 15.94 -24.18 -31.25
C ALA A 173 17.15 -23.27 -31.13
N VAL A 174 17.31 -22.63 -29.97
CA VAL A 174 18.47 -21.79 -29.72
C VAL A 174 19.66 -22.72 -29.83
N LYS A 175 20.17 -22.82 -31.05
CA LYS A 175 21.42 -23.50 -31.32
C LYS A 175 22.45 -22.68 -30.59
N ASP A 176 22.93 -23.26 -29.51
CA ASP A 176 24.12 -22.83 -28.79
C ASP A 176 24.14 -21.32 -28.54
N LYS A 177 23.42 -20.93 -27.48
CA LYS A 177 23.68 -19.65 -26.84
C LYS A 177 25.18 -19.65 -26.56
N PRO A 178 26.00 -18.75 -27.16
CA PRO A 178 27.39 -18.65 -26.73
C PRO A 178 27.35 -18.49 -25.22
N GLU A 179 28.03 -19.38 -24.51
CA GLU A 179 28.15 -19.25 -23.06
C GLU A 179 28.67 -17.84 -22.82
N GLY A 180 27.79 -16.98 -22.33
CA GLY A 180 28.22 -15.67 -21.86
C GLY A 180 29.29 -15.91 -20.80
N PRO A 181 30.23 -14.96 -20.60
CA PRO A 181 31.30 -15.12 -19.63
C PRO A 181 30.70 -15.60 -18.30
N GLY A 182 31.20 -16.73 -17.81
CA GLY A 182 30.74 -17.30 -16.56
C GLY A 182 30.91 -16.27 -15.43
N ILE A 183 30.14 -16.42 -14.35
CA ILE A 183 30.24 -15.53 -13.18
C ILE A 183 31.69 -15.38 -12.67
N LYS A 184 32.56 -16.34 -13.01
CA LYS A 184 34.01 -16.33 -12.70
C LYS A 184 34.83 -15.40 -13.60
N ASP A 185 34.28 -15.00 -14.74
CA ASP A 185 34.99 -14.17 -15.73
C ASP A 185 34.54 -12.68 -15.68
N LEU A 186 33.68 -12.34 -14.72
CA LEU A 186 33.34 -10.94 -14.46
C LEU A 186 34.55 -10.27 -13.78
N PRO A 187 35.03 -9.12 -14.30
CA PRO A 187 36.08 -8.36 -13.62
C PRO A 187 35.58 -7.99 -12.23
N GLU A 188 36.43 -8.19 -11.22
CA GLU A 188 36.12 -7.77 -9.85
C GLU A 188 35.68 -6.32 -9.83
N PRO A 189 34.63 -5.95 -9.07
CA PRO A 189 34.21 -4.57 -8.95
C PRO A 189 35.40 -3.76 -8.44
N ARG A 190 35.86 -2.79 -9.22
CA ARG A 190 36.89 -1.85 -8.75
C ARG A 190 36.38 -1.24 -7.44
N PRO A 191 37.19 -1.22 -6.38
CA PRO A 191 36.81 -0.48 -5.19
C PRO A 191 36.60 0.98 -5.62
N GLU A 192 35.36 1.46 -5.49
CA GLU A 192 35.06 2.86 -5.69
C GLU A 192 35.97 3.64 -4.76
N ALA A 193 36.82 4.49 -5.34
CA ALA A 193 37.64 5.40 -4.59
C ALA A 193 36.72 6.30 -3.77
N VAL A 194 36.63 6.05 -2.49
CA VAL A 194 35.95 6.92 -1.53
C VAL A 194 36.61 8.30 -1.67
N PRO A 195 35.88 9.36 -2.06
CA PRO A 195 36.46 10.66 -2.19
C PRO A 195 36.98 11.09 -0.81
N ALA A 196 38.26 11.37 -0.71
CA ALA A 196 39.02 11.76 0.51
C ALA A 196 38.66 13.19 1.00
N ALA A 197 37.37 13.57 0.96
CA ALA A 197 36.91 14.91 1.29
C ALA A 197 35.81 14.93 2.36
N ALA A 198 35.89 14.07 3.37
CA ALA A 198 34.93 14.12 4.50
C ALA A 198 35.57 13.88 5.87
N THR A 199 36.84 14.21 6.04
CA THR A 199 37.51 14.20 7.36
C THR A 199 38.17 15.54 7.68
N ALA A 200 37.41 16.62 7.58
CA ALA A 200 37.75 17.88 8.20
C ALA A 200 36.61 18.28 9.15
N VAL A 201 36.64 17.72 10.36
CA VAL A 201 35.87 18.25 11.49
C VAL A 201 36.61 19.51 11.91
N PRO A 202 36.03 20.72 11.89
CA PRO A 202 36.66 21.91 12.40
C PRO A 202 36.78 21.78 13.92
N ALA A 203 38.01 21.84 14.42
CA ALA A 203 38.37 21.79 15.84
C ALA A 203 38.17 23.17 16.48
N ASP A 204 36.97 23.69 16.58
CA ASP A 204 36.73 24.92 17.33
C ASP A 204 35.29 25.03 17.87
N ILE A 205 34.96 24.18 18.85
CA ILE A 205 33.92 24.49 19.85
C ILE A 205 34.36 23.89 21.17
N ARG A 206 35.19 24.65 21.91
CA ARG A 206 35.38 24.44 23.34
C ARG A 206 34.35 25.33 24.08
N PRO A 207 33.52 24.79 24.96
CA PRO A 207 32.69 25.61 25.84
C PRO A 207 33.56 26.30 26.92
N ARG A 208 33.33 27.57 27.13
CA ARG A 208 33.75 28.29 28.33
C ARG A 208 32.72 28.07 29.44
#